data_5b4041c42cb2d4113cd0735e6199ae8a
#
_entry.id   5b4041c42cb2d4113cd0735e6199ae8a
#
_cell.length_a   1.000
_cell.length_b   1.000
_cell.length_c   1.000
_cell.angle_alpha   90.00
_cell.angle_beta   90.00
_cell.angle_gamma   90.00
#
_symmetry.space_group_name_H-M   'P 1'
#
loop_
_entity.id
_entity.type
_entity.pdbx_description
1 polymer ?
#
loop_
_entity_poly.entity_id
_entity_poly.type
_entity_poly.pdbx_seq_one_letter_code
_entity_poly.pdbx_strand_id
1 'polypeptide(L)'
;MSIDPTQAARLVAGQHDDPFSMLGLHDVDGKLTVRAMVPDASAIDVLDVKTGRRIIALKPVPRAPGLFEGVAGRRKNRFAYRLRVEQGEVTWEADDPYRFGPVMGEIDEHLIGEGSHRQLWRVLGAHVMMHEGTQGTHFAVWAPNALRVSVVGNFNTWDGRRTAMRRRGKTGVWEVFIPGIGDGEIYKYEVLDAQGSLLPQKADPVGFGAEHPPQTGSVVRDLSKFGWSDSDWMTARADKQRIDSPVSIYEVHLGSWKRVPEEGNRSLSYHELASDLVTYVKNLGFTHIELLPVSEYPFDGSWGYQPIGL
;
A
#
# COMPACT_ATOMS: atom_id res chain seq x y z
N MET A 1 16.63 -13.00 -26.37
CA MET A 1 17.16 -14.11 -25.51
C MET A 1 16.13 -14.43 -24.45
N SER A 2 16.00 -15.72 -24.06
CA SER A 2 15.21 -16.08 -22.87
C SER A 2 15.86 -15.49 -21.62
N ILE A 3 15.08 -15.31 -20.56
CA ILE A 3 15.56 -14.86 -19.25
C ILE A 3 16.72 -15.77 -18.76
N ASP A 4 17.70 -15.17 -18.09
CA ASP A 4 18.80 -15.92 -17.47
C ASP A 4 18.25 -16.94 -16.44
N PRO A 5 18.69 -18.19 -16.45
CA PRO A 5 18.16 -19.23 -15.59
C PRO A 5 18.31 -18.94 -14.09
N THR A 6 19.36 -18.23 -13.68
CA THR A 6 19.59 -17.85 -12.28
C THR A 6 18.58 -16.79 -11.85
N GLN A 7 18.31 -15.79 -12.68
CA GLN A 7 17.29 -14.77 -12.42
C GLN A 7 15.89 -15.38 -12.39
N ALA A 8 15.60 -16.29 -13.33
CA ALA A 8 14.33 -17.02 -13.35
C ALA A 8 14.12 -17.83 -12.05
N ALA A 9 15.14 -18.54 -11.59
CA ALA A 9 15.08 -19.29 -10.33
C ALA A 9 14.86 -18.37 -9.11
N ARG A 10 15.50 -17.20 -9.07
CA ARG A 10 15.29 -16.21 -7.99
C ARG A 10 13.88 -15.64 -8.00
N LEU A 11 13.29 -15.37 -9.16
CA LEU A 11 11.88 -14.94 -9.27
C LEU A 11 10.93 -16.02 -8.74
N VAL A 12 11.09 -17.26 -9.18
CA VAL A 12 10.26 -18.39 -8.73
C VAL A 12 10.36 -18.63 -7.22
N ALA A 13 11.57 -18.52 -6.67
CA ALA A 13 11.82 -18.64 -5.23
C ALA A 13 11.34 -17.42 -4.43
N GLY A 14 10.91 -16.34 -5.12
CA GLY A 14 10.56 -15.08 -4.45
C GLY A 14 11.76 -14.41 -3.77
N GLN A 15 12.97 -14.60 -4.30
CA GLN A 15 14.22 -14.06 -3.75
C GLN A 15 14.89 -13.03 -4.67
N HIS A 16 14.15 -12.55 -5.68
CA HIS A 16 14.66 -11.53 -6.58
C HIS A 16 14.55 -10.15 -5.92
N ASP A 17 15.65 -9.41 -5.89
CA ASP A 17 15.78 -8.09 -5.25
C ASP A 17 15.27 -6.93 -6.11
N ASP A 18 15.10 -7.14 -7.41
CA ASP A 18 14.50 -6.18 -8.34
C ASP A 18 13.63 -6.87 -9.39
N PRO A 19 12.41 -7.35 -9.03
CA PRO A 19 11.54 -8.05 -9.97
C PRO A 19 11.07 -7.16 -11.13
N PHE A 20 11.02 -5.84 -10.96
CA PHE A 20 10.64 -4.89 -12.02
C PHE A 20 11.67 -4.78 -13.14
N SER A 21 12.92 -5.17 -12.93
CA SER A 21 13.92 -5.26 -13.98
C SER A 21 13.67 -6.44 -14.93
N MET A 22 12.88 -7.42 -14.50
CA MET A 22 12.62 -8.66 -15.23
C MET A 22 11.17 -8.80 -15.68
N LEU A 23 10.19 -8.53 -14.78
CA LEU A 23 8.76 -8.68 -15.01
C LEU A 23 8.17 -7.43 -15.66
N GLY A 24 7.03 -7.61 -16.35
CA GLY A 24 6.40 -6.54 -17.11
C GLY A 24 6.84 -6.52 -18.59
N LEU A 25 6.77 -5.36 -19.21
CA LEU A 25 7.11 -5.14 -20.63
C LEU A 25 8.52 -4.54 -20.77
N HIS A 26 9.42 -5.26 -21.38
CA HIS A 26 10.82 -4.85 -21.60
C HIS A 26 11.21 -4.92 -23.06
N ASP A 27 12.18 -4.07 -23.47
CA ASP A 27 12.90 -4.25 -24.71
C ASP A 27 14.06 -5.26 -24.47
N VAL A 28 14.00 -6.36 -25.18
CA VAL A 28 15.03 -7.41 -25.15
C VAL A 28 15.55 -7.60 -26.58
N ASP A 29 16.76 -7.16 -26.83
CA ASP A 29 17.39 -7.23 -28.16
C ASP A 29 16.55 -6.57 -29.28
N GLY A 30 15.94 -5.40 -29.00
CA GLY A 30 15.09 -4.67 -29.95
C GLY A 30 13.68 -5.28 -30.14
N LYS A 31 13.26 -6.19 -29.26
CA LYS A 31 11.94 -6.81 -29.27
C LYS A 31 11.22 -6.60 -27.96
N LEU A 32 10.04 -6.03 -28.02
CA LEU A 32 9.20 -5.90 -26.84
C LEU A 32 8.75 -7.29 -26.35
N THR A 33 9.16 -7.61 -25.14
CA THR A 33 8.93 -8.90 -24.49
C THR A 33 8.15 -8.68 -23.19
N VAL A 34 7.08 -9.40 -22.99
CA VAL A 34 6.31 -9.41 -21.74
C VAL A 34 6.71 -10.65 -20.93
N ARG A 35 7.01 -10.43 -19.64
CA ARG A 35 7.21 -11.49 -18.66
C ARG A 35 6.25 -11.33 -17.51
N ALA A 36 5.58 -12.41 -17.13
CA ALA A 36 4.65 -12.43 -16.01
C ALA A 36 4.97 -13.61 -15.09
N MET A 37 4.94 -13.33 -13.79
CA MET A 37 5.10 -14.34 -12.74
C MET A 37 3.76 -14.54 -12.04
N VAL A 38 3.09 -15.65 -12.33
CA VAL A 38 1.83 -16.05 -11.67
C VAL A 38 1.97 -17.49 -11.22
N PRO A 39 2.25 -17.72 -9.92
CA PRO A 39 2.33 -19.07 -9.37
C PRO A 39 1.09 -19.90 -9.73
N ASP A 40 1.31 -21.16 -10.09
CA ASP A 40 0.27 -22.16 -10.43
C ASP A 40 -0.60 -21.84 -11.66
N ALA A 41 -0.27 -20.80 -12.44
CA ALA A 41 -0.93 -20.56 -13.71
C ALA A 41 -0.59 -21.68 -14.73
N SER A 42 -1.60 -22.13 -15.50
CA SER A 42 -1.43 -23.06 -16.60
C SER A 42 -1.22 -22.36 -17.95
N ALA A 43 -1.82 -21.18 -18.13
CA ALA A 43 -1.66 -20.34 -19.31
C ALA A 43 -1.80 -18.85 -18.97
N ILE A 44 -1.11 -18.00 -19.75
CA ILE A 44 -1.25 -16.54 -19.65
C ILE A 44 -1.31 -15.93 -21.04
N ASP A 45 -2.36 -15.17 -21.30
CA ASP A 45 -2.50 -14.33 -22.49
C ASP A 45 -2.30 -12.85 -22.12
N VAL A 46 -1.65 -12.10 -22.99
CA VAL A 46 -1.57 -10.65 -22.95
C VAL A 46 -2.65 -10.06 -23.82
N LEU A 47 -3.51 -9.22 -23.25
CA LEU A 47 -4.65 -8.58 -23.91
C LEU A 47 -4.39 -7.09 -24.10
N ASP A 48 -4.88 -6.56 -25.21
CA ASP A 48 -4.92 -5.13 -25.47
C ASP A 48 -5.99 -4.46 -24.60
N VAL A 49 -5.63 -3.45 -23.81
CA VAL A 49 -6.55 -2.77 -22.86
C VAL A 49 -7.76 -2.15 -23.56
N LYS A 50 -7.58 -1.62 -24.79
CA LYS A 50 -8.65 -0.90 -25.52
C LYS A 50 -9.63 -1.85 -26.18
N THR A 51 -9.13 -2.95 -26.74
CA THR A 51 -9.93 -3.84 -27.60
C THR A 51 -10.27 -5.18 -26.95
N GLY A 52 -9.62 -5.54 -25.83
CA GLY A 52 -9.72 -6.86 -25.19
C GLY A 52 -9.14 -8.00 -26.04
N ARG A 53 -8.57 -7.71 -27.21
CA ARG A 53 -8.03 -8.75 -28.09
C ARG A 53 -6.68 -9.25 -27.59
N ARG A 54 -6.46 -10.57 -27.74
CA ARG A 54 -5.18 -11.18 -27.44
C ARG A 54 -4.07 -10.64 -28.36
N ILE A 55 -3.00 -10.12 -27.73
CA ILE A 55 -1.79 -9.68 -28.41
C ILE A 55 -0.78 -10.83 -28.50
N ILE A 56 -0.58 -11.55 -27.37
CA ILE A 56 0.41 -12.62 -27.23
C ILE A 56 -0.18 -13.71 -26.34
N ALA A 57 0.07 -14.97 -26.69
CA ALA A 57 0.01 -16.07 -25.74
C ALA A 57 1.44 -16.25 -25.17
N LEU A 58 1.61 -16.03 -23.87
CA LEU A 58 2.90 -16.23 -23.22
C LEU A 58 3.22 -17.73 -23.13
N LYS A 59 4.49 -18.05 -23.20
CA LYS A 59 4.98 -19.43 -23.06
C LYS A 59 5.63 -19.62 -21.69
N PRO A 60 5.41 -20.78 -21.04
CA PRO A 60 6.10 -21.07 -19.80
C PRO A 60 7.62 -21.09 -20.00
N VAL A 61 8.34 -20.48 -19.08
CA VAL A 61 9.81 -20.49 -19.08
C VAL A 61 10.28 -21.85 -18.56
N PRO A 62 11.14 -22.57 -19.30
CA PRO A 62 11.61 -23.89 -18.88
C PRO A 62 12.26 -23.87 -17.49
N ARG A 63 11.91 -24.83 -16.64
CA ARG A 63 12.42 -24.97 -15.26
C ARG A 63 12.11 -23.79 -14.31
N ALA A 64 11.16 -22.92 -14.68
CA ALA A 64 10.71 -21.79 -13.87
C ALA A 64 9.18 -21.81 -13.74
N PRO A 65 8.60 -22.66 -12.88
CA PRO A 65 7.14 -22.80 -12.75
C PRO A 65 6.50 -21.48 -12.35
N GLY A 66 5.39 -21.14 -13.01
CA GLY A 66 4.69 -19.87 -12.81
C GLY A 66 5.26 -18.67 -13.54
N LEU A 67 6.45 -18.77 -14.15
CA LEU A 67 7.04 -17.71 -14.97
C LEU A 67 6.74 -17.96 -16.45
N PHE A 68 6.22 -16.92 -17.11
CA PHE A 68 5.84 -16.96 -18.53
C PHE A 68 6.50 -15.81 -19.29
N GLU A 69 6.83 -16.02 -20.57
CA GLU A 69 7.50 -15.05 -21.43
C GLU A 69 6.90 -15.07 -22.85
N GLY A 70 6.82 -13.91 -23.50
CA GLY A 70 6.42 -13.83 -24.89
C GLY A 70 6.76 -12.52 -25.57
N VAL A 71 7.09 -12.57 -26.87
CA VAL A 71 7.44 -11.41 -27.68
C VAL A 71 6.19 -10.80 -28.31
N ALA A 72 6.05 -9.46 -28.22
CA ALA A 72 4.89 -8.72 -28.73
C ALA A 72 4.89 -8.51 -30.27
N GLY A 73 5.34 -9.50 -30.98
CA GLY A 73 5.34 -9.52 -32.45
C GLY A 73 6.16 -8.37 -33.07
N ARG A 74 5.52 -7.57 -33.94
CA ARG A 74 6.18 -6.44 -34.64
C ARG A 74 6.00 -5.08 -33.91
N ARG A 75 5.44 -5.06 -32.71
CA ARG A 75 5.25 -3.80 -31.95
C ARG A 75 6.62 -3.23 -31.57
N LYS A 76 6.80 -1.90 -31.78
CA LYS A 76 8.02 -1.20 -31.43
C LYS A 76 7.86 -0.26 -30.24
N ASN A 77 6.63 0.17 -29.94
CA ASN A 77 6.33 1.09 -28.85
C ASN A 77 5.72 0.35 -27.68
N ARG A 78 6.05 0.77 -26.45
CA ARG A 78 5.39 0.29 -25.23
C ARG A 78 3.88 0.48 -25.35
N PHE A 79 3.12 -0.43 -24.76
CA PHE A 79 1.65 -0.43 -24.82
C PHE A 79 1.08 -0.87 -23.48
N ALA A 80 -0.11 -0.39 -23.16
CA ALA A 80 -0.85 -0.84 -22.01
C ALA A 80 -1.53 -2.19 -22.33
N TYR A 81 -1.50 -3.11 -21.36
CA TYR A 81 -2.05 -4.45 -21.52
C TYR A 81 -2.63 -4.95 -20.20
N ARG A 82 -3.46 -6.00 -20.30
CA ARG A 82 -3.93 -6.82 -19.19
C ARG A 82 -3.49 -8.25 -19.41
N LEU A 83 -3.48 -9.02 -18.34
CA LEU A 83 -3.26 -10.45 -18.38
C LEU A 83 -4.59 -11.17 -18.25
N ARG A 84 -4.80 -12.20 -19.10
CA ARG A 84 -5.79 -13.23 -18.87
C ARG A 84 -5.03 -14.45 -18.39
N VAL A 85 -5.38 -14.93 -17.20
CA VAL A 85 -4.69 -16.01 -16.52
C VAL A 85 -5.63 -17.20 -16.39
N GLU A 86 -5.14 -18.38 -16.72
CA GLU A 86 -5.83 -19.66 -16.49
C GLU A 86 -5.10 -20.40 -15.35
N GLN A 87 -5.87 -20.87 -14.36
CA GLN A 87 -5.37 -21.67 -13.25
C GLN A 87 -6.39 -22.76 -12.91
N GLY A 88 -6.09 -24.00 -13.29
CA GLY A 88 -7.07 -25.08 -13.23
C GLY A 88 -8.30 -24.77 -14.07
N GLU A 89 -9.48 -24.77 -13.46
CA GLU A 89 -10.76 -24.44 -14.12
C GLU A 89 -11.11 -22.94 -14.05
N VAL A 90 -10.30 -22.12 -13.37
CA VAL A 90 -10.58 -20.71 -13.17
C VAL A 90 -9.83 -19.86 -14.19
N THR A 91 -10.53 -18.91 -14.80
CA THR A 91 -9.95 -17.90 -15.69
C THR A 91 -10.34 -16.52 -15.21
N TRP A 92 -9.37 -15.62 -15.13
CA TRP A 92 -9.63 -14.20 -14.77
C TRP A 92 -8.78 -13.25 -15.60
N GLU A 93 -9.16 -11.98 -15.61
CA GLU A 93 -8.39 -10.90 -16.22
C GLU A 93 -7.96 -9.89 -15.14
N ALA A 94 -6.71 -9.48 -15.19
CA ALA A 94 -6.16 -8.47 -14.28
C ALA A 94 -5.15 -7.59 -15.00
N ASP A 95 -4.98 -6.36 -14.52
CA ASP A 95 -3.85 -5.54 -14.90
C ASP A 95 -2.57 -6.10 -14.26
N ASP A 96 -1.47 -6.04 -14.99
CA ASP A 96 -0.17 -6.47 -14.48
C ASP A 96 0.47 -5.33 -13.66
N PRO A 97 0.72 -5.51 -12.34
CA PRO A 97 1.38 -4.48 -11.53
C PRO A 97 2.75 -4.06 -12.07
N TYR A 98 3.45 -4.98 -12.72
CA TYR A 98 4.81 -4.74 -13.25
C TYR A 98 4.85 -3.91 -14.54
N ARG A 99 3.69 -3.60 -15.14
CA ARG A 99 3.63 -2.70 -16.31
C ARG A 99 3.71 -1.23 -15.95
N PHE A 100 3.41 -0.88 -14.69
CA PHE A 100 3.32 0.50 -14.25
C PHE A 100 4.68 1.08 -13.87
N GLY A 101 4.88 2.35 -14.23
CA GLY A 101 6.04 3.13 -13.81
C GLY A 101 6.07 3.39 -12.30
N PRO A 102 7.14 3.99 -11.80
CA PRO A 102 7.21 4.43 -10.41
C PRO A 102 6.22 5.56 -10.14
N VAL A 103 5.69 5.58 -8.91
CA VAL A 103 4.81 6.66 -8.42
C VAL A 103 5.61 7.71 -7.67
N MET A 104 6.53 7.28 -6.81
CA MET A 104 7.40 8.20 -6.06
C MET A 104 8.31 8.99 -7.02
N GLY A 105 8.27 10.32 -6.93
CA GLY A 105 9.05 11.23 -7.78
C GLY A 105 10.50 11.39 -7.34
N GLU A 106 11.32 11.96 -8.22
CA GLU A 106 12.75 12.22 -7.96
C GLU A 106 12.98 13.21 -6.81
N ILE A 107 12.06 14.17 -6.60
CA ILE A 107 12.13 15.12 -5.48
C ILE A 107 11.95 14.38 -4.16
N ASP A 108 10.97 13.46 -4.08
CA ASP A 108 10.75 12.67 -2.87
C ASP A 108 11.95 11.76 -2.59
N GLU A 109 12.51 11.12 -3.63
CA GLU A 109 13.73 10.33 -3.49
C GLU A 109 14.90 11.15 -2.92
N HIS A 110 15.10 12.35 -3.44
CA HIS A 110 16.16 13.26 -3.00
C HIS A 110 15.96 13.66 -1.52
N LEU A 111 14.77 14.16 -1.17
CA LEU A 111 14.45 14.61 0.19
C LEU A 111 14.50 13.46 1.22
N ILE A 112 14.07 12.25 0.85
CA ILE A 112 14.19 11.07 1.71
C ILE A 112 15.68 10.69 1.87
N GLY A 113 16.44 10.70 0.79
CA GLY A 113 17.87 10.41 0.81
C GLY A 113 18.68 11.36 1.69
N GLU A 114 18.28 12.63 1.77
CA GLU A 114 18.89 13.64 2.66
C GLU A 114 18.36 13.59 4.10
N GLY A 115 17.24 12.90 4.36
CA GLY A 115 16.54 12.93 5.64
C GLY A 115 15.79 14.25 5.91
N SER A 116 15.50 15.04 4.88
CA SER A 116 14.83 16.35 4.98
C SER A 116 13.34 16.32 4.59
N HIS A 117 12.80 15.17 4.19
CA HIS A 117 11.41 15.03 3.77
C HIS A 117 10.43 15.17 4.96
N ARG A 118 9.69 16.28 5.01
CA ARG A 118 8.81 16.60 6.15
C ARG A 118 7.35 16.16 6.00
N GLN A 119 7.02 15.50 4.89
CA GLN A 119 5.65 15.05 4.58
C GLN A 119 5.66 13.58 4.11
N LEU A 120 6.38 12.72 4.82
CA LEU A 120 6.54 11.30 4.47
C LEU A 120 5.21 10.56 4.29
N TRP A 121 4.17 10.96 5.03
CA TRP A 121 2.82 10.38 4.91
C TRP A 121 2.15 10.60 3.55
N ARG A 122 2.66 11.50 2.71
CA ARG A 122 2.17 11.70 1.34
C ARG A 122 2.77 10.71 0.35
N VAL A 123 3.85 10.05 0.75
CA VAL A 123 4.63 9.13 -0.10
C VAL A 123 4.55 7.71 0.44
N LEU A 124 4.77 7.54 1.76
CA LEU A 124 4.70 6.24 2.42
C LEU A 124 3.26 5.90 2.81
N GLY A 125 2.99 4.60 2.97
CA GLY A 125 1.65 4.10 3.25
C GLY A 125 0.95 3.58 1.99
N ALA A 126 -0.39 3.49 2.05
CA ALA A 126 -1.24 3.02 0.97
C ALA A 126 -2.14 4.16 0.46
N HIS A 127 -1.94 4.60 -0.78
CA HIS A 127 -2.64 5.73 -1.38
C HIS A 127 -3.51 5.29 -2.55
N VAL A 128 -4.83 5.42 -2.41
CA VAL A 128 -5.77 5.17 -3.52
C VAL A 128 -5.63 6.29 -4.54
N MET A 129 -5.37 5.95 -5.79
CA MET A 129 -5.11 6.93 -6.84
C MET A 129 -5.33 6.40 -8.26
N MET A 130 -5.38 7.33 -9.22
CA MET A 130 -5.23 7.02 -10.64
C MET A 130 -3.76 7.06 -11.02
N HIS A 131 -3.23 5.98 -11.60
CA HIS A 131 -1.88 5.94 -12.14
C HIS A 131 -1.87 5.34 -13.54
N GLU A 132 -1.24 6.03 -14.49
CA GLU A 132 -1.24 5.65 -15.92
C GLU A 132 -2.61 5.27 -16.48
N GLY A 133 -3.67 6.02 -16.06
CA GLY A 133 -5.04 5.82 -16.51
C GLY A 133 -5.77 4.63 -15.87
N THR A 134 -5.22 4.05 -14.81
CA THR A 134 -5.81 2.92 -14.09
C THR A 134 -6.01 3.27 -12.61
N GLN A 135 -7.21 2.99 -12.09
CA GLN A 135 -7.52 3.11 -10.66
C GLN A 135 -6.83 1.98 -9.88
N GLY A 136 -6.23 2.33 -8.75
CA GLY A 136 -5.57 1.35 -7.88
C GLY A 136 -5.01 1.99 -6.63
N THR A 137 -4.12 1.26 -5.96
CA THR A 137 -3.46 1.75 -4.74
C THR A 137 -1.94 1.68 -4.90
N HIS A 138 -1.29 2.78 -4.63
CA HIS A 138 0.16 2.86 -4.46
C HIS A 138 0.52 2.49 -3.02
N PHE A 139 1.39 1.52 -2.86
CA PHE A 139 1.96 1.11 -1.59
C PHE A 139 3.43 1.49 -1.56
N ALA A 140 3.86 2.13 -0.47
CA ALA A 140 5.27 2.46 -0.26
C ALA A 140 5.67 2.31 1.20
N VAL A 141 6.83 1.70 1.45
CA VAL A 141 7.36 1.47 2.79
C VAL A 141 8.87 1.63 2.84
N TRP A 142 9.38 2.18 3.93
CA TRP A 142 10.82 2.28 4.18
C TRP A 142 11.32 1.01 4.87
N ALA A 143 12.14 0.23 4.18
CA ALA A 143 12.74 -1.01 4.66
C ALA A 143 14.17 -1.16 4.08
N PRO A 144 15.14 -0.36 4.56
CA PRO A 144 16.47 -0.22 3.92
C PRO A 144 17.31 -1.50 3.97
N ASN A 145 17.06 -2.37 4.94
CA ASN A 145 17.81 -3.61 5.15
C ASN A 145 17.14 -4.84 4.52
N ALA A 146 15.99 -4.67 3.86
CA ALA A 146 15.30 -5.76 3.21
C ALA A 146 15.99 -6.17 1.91
N LEU A 147 16.03 -7.48 1.64
CA LEU A 147 16.36 -8.03 0.34
C LEU A 147 15.17 -7.91 -0.63
N ARG A 148 13.96 -8.17 -0.13
CA ARG A 148 12.69 -8.04 -0.84
C ARG A 148 11.60 -7.58 0.11
N VAL A 149 10.71 -6.76 -0.40
CA VAL A 149 9.43 -6.42 0.23
C VAL A 149 8.31 -6.73 -0.77
N SER A 150 7.22 -7.31 -0.28
CA SER A 150 6.02 -7.56 -1.08
C SER A 150 4.78 -7.12 -0.29
N VAL A 151 3.77 -6.62 -1.00
CA VAL A 151 2.44 -6.38 -0.40
C VAL A 151 1.65 -7.68 -0.49
N VAL A 152 1.05 -8.11 0.61
CA VAL A 152 0.23 -9.33 0.67
C VAL A 152 -1.14 -9.03 1.26
N GLY A 153 -2.15 -9.72 0.76
CA GLY A 153 -3.54 -9.58 1.17
C GLY A 153 -4.43 -10.62 0.48
N ASN A 154 -5.74 -10.52 0.66
CA ASN A 154 -6.67 -11.44 -0.01
C ASN A 154 -6.60 -11.35 -1.53
N PHE A 155 -6.31 -10.17 -2.08
CA PHE A 155 -6.22 -9.91 -3.52
C PHE A 155 -5.12 -10.71 -4.23
N ASN A 156 -4.13 -11.23 -3.50
CA ASN A 156 -3.06 -12.06 -4.06
C ASN A 156 -2.85 -13.37 -3.29
N THR A 157 -3.87 -13.80 -2.52
CA THR A 157 -3.85 -15.02 -1.71
C THR A 157 -2.70 -15.07 -0.69
N TRP A 158 -2.28 -13.90 -0.20
CA TRP A 158 -1.18 -13.74 0.75
C TRP A 158 0.18 -14.28 0.26
N ASP A 159 0.37 -14.36 -1.07
CA ASP A 159 1.60 -14.86 -1.70
C ASP A 159 2.49 -13.69 -2.17
N GLY A 160 3.58 -13.44 -1.44
CA GLY A 160 4.51 -12.35 -1.72
C GLY A 160 5.27 -12.46 -3.06
N ARG A 161 5.19 -13.60 -3.75
CA ARG A 161 5.77 -13.76 -5.10
C ARG A 161 4.98 -13.01 -6.17
N ARG A 162 3.70 -12.67 -5.90
CA ARG A 162 2.78 -12.07 -6.87
C ARG A 162 2.90 -10.55 -6.98
N THR A 163 3.30 -9.89 -5.92
CA THR A 163 3.32 -8.42 -5.81
C THR A 163 4.57 -7.92 -5.07
N ALA A 164 5.72 -8.40 -5.50
CA ALA A 164 7.00 -7.90 -5.00
C ALA A 164 7.24 -6.47 -5.50
N MET A 165 7.73 -5.63 -4.59
CA MET A 165 7.92 -4.19 -4.78
C MET A 165 9.25 -3.88 -5.46
N ARG A 166 9.34 -2.70 -6.09
CA ARG A 166 10.60 -2.15 -6.59
C ARG A 166 11.29 -1.32 -5.52
N ARG A 167 12.59 -1.39 -5.47
CA ARG A 167 13.41 -0.52 -4.62
C ARG A 167 13.59 0.85 -5.29
N ARG A 168 13.45 1.93 -4.53
CA ARG A 168 13.63 3.30 -5.03
C ARG A 168 15.05 3.80 -4.74
N GLY A 169 15.91 3.65 -5.73
CA GLY A 169 17.30 4.08 -5.65
C GLY A 169 18.02 3.58 -4.38
N LYS A 170 18.64 4.51 -3.65
CA LYS A 170 19.36 4.26 -2.38
C LYS A 170 18.56 4.73 -1.16
N THR A 171 17.31 5.14 -1.31
CA THR A 171 16.50 5.70 -0.22
C THR A 171 16.12 4.68 0.85
N GLY A 172 16.14 3.40 0.50
CA GLY A 172 15.60 2.32 1.34
C GLY A 172 14.08 2.17 1.24
N VAL A 173 13.41 2.96 0.39
CA VAL A 173 11.98 2.85 0.12
C VAL A 173 11.72 1.79 -0.94
N TRP A 174 10.67 1.03 -0.73
CA TRP A 174 10.08 0.06 -1.65
C TRP A 174 8.70 0.52 -2.03
N GLU A 175 8.34 0.41 -3.31
CA GLU A 175 7.00 0.79 -3.78
C GLU A 175 6.44 -0.19 -4.81
N VAL A 176 5.11 -0.25 -4.90
CA VAL A 176 4.35 -0.88 -5.98
C VAL A 176 3.01 -0.20 -6.16
N PHE A 177 2.56 -0.02 -7.40
CA PHE A 177 1.17 0.30 -7.69
C PHE A 177 0.43 -0.99 -8.02
N ILE A 178 -0.64 -1.27 -7.27
CA ILE A 178 -1.49 -2.46 -7.49
C ILE A 178 -2.84 -1.98 -8.04
N PRO A 179 -3.13 -2.27 -9.31
CA PRO A 179 -4.38 -1.89 -9.94
C PRO A 179 -5.58 -2.63 -9.34
N GLY A 180 -6.73 -1.97 -9.31
CA GLY A 180 -7.98 -2.56 -8.82
C GLY A 180 -8.13 -2.66 -7.31
N ILE A 181 -7.08 -2.35 -6.55
CA ILE A 181 -7.12 -2.30 -5.08
C ILE A 181 -7.63 -0.93 -4.64
N GLY A 182 -8.51 -0.91 -3.64
CA GLY A 182 -9.13 0.31 -3.14
C GLY A 182 -9.41 0.30 -1.65
N ASP A 183 -10.22 1.26 -1.23
CA ASP A 183 -10.60 1.47 0.16
C ASP A 183 -11.23 0.22 0.80
N GLY A 184 -10.76 -0.14 1.99
CA GLY A 184 -11.22 -1.29 2.76
C GLY A 184 -10.39 -2.56 2.60
N GLU A 185 -9.47 -2.64 1.63
CA GLU A 185 -8.62 -3.81 1.47
C GLU A 185 -7.63 -3.96 2.62
N ILE A 186 -7.51 -5.20 3.12
CA ILE A 186 -6.58 -5.55 4.20
C ILE A 186 -5.26 -6.02 3.59
N TYR A 187 -4.15 -5.49 4.10
CA TYR A 187 -2.82 -5.85 3.63
C TYR A 187 -1.79 -5.91 4.75
N LYS A 188 -0.68 -6.57 4.46
CA LYS A 188 0.57 -6.53 5.24
C LYS A 188 1.77 -6.49 4.29
N TYR A 189 2.94 -6.26 4.86
CA TYR A 189 4.20 -6.44 4.14
C TYR A 189 4.83 -7.78 4.50
N GLU A 190 5.17 -8.55 3.46
CA GLU A 190 6.04 -9.71 3.55
C GLU A 190 7.47 -9.26 3.25
N VAL A 191 8.40 -9.50 4.17
CA VAL A 191 9.77 -9.00 4.10
C VAL A 191 10.75 -10.16 4.17
N LEU A 192 11.69 -10.20 3.23
CA LEU A 192 12.92 -10.99 3.35
C LEU A 192 14.02 -10.11 3.93
N ASP A 193 14.72 -10.60 4.94
CA ASP A 193 15.91 -9.92 5.47
C ASP A 193 17.08 -9.94 4.48
N ALA A 194 18.21 -9.32 4.84
CA ALA A 194 19.40 -9.25 3.99
C ALA A 194 20.02 -10.64 3.70
N GLN A 195 19.70 -11.66 4.49
CA GLN A 195 20.13 -13.04 4.32
C GLN A 195 19.14 -13.87 3.49
N GLY A 196 18.00 -13.29 3.12
CA GLY A 196 16.93 -13.95 2.36
C GLY A 196 15.97 -14.78 3.23
N SER A 197 16.01 -14.61 4.55
CA SER A 197 15.09 -15.28 5.47
C SER A 197 13.76 -14.52 5.53
N LEU A 198 12.65 -15.28 5.53
CA LEU A 198 11.31 -14.72 5.65
C LEU A 198 11.06 -14.24 7.09
N LEU A 199 10.77 -12.97 7.26
CA LEU A 199 10.37 -12.39 8.54
C LEU A 199 8.85 -12.57 8.76
N PRO A 200 8.37 -12.50 10.02
CA PRO A 200 6.93 -12.38 10.28
C PRO A 200 6.35 -11.19 9.52
N GLN A 201 5.16 -11.37 8.94
CA GLN A 201 4.47 -10.31 8.22
C GLN A 201 4.32 -9.05 9.08
N LYS A 202 4.52 -7.88 8.48
CA LYS A 202 4.52 -6.58 9.15
C LYS A 202 3.28 -5.78 8.77
N ALA A 203 2.70 -5.08 9.75
CA ALA A 203 1.78 -3.99 9.48
C ALA A 203 2.54 -2.83 8.81
N ASP A 204 1.81 -1.96 8.14
CA ASP A 204 2.37 -0.73 7.57
C ASP A 204 2.64 0.29 8.69
N PRO A 205 3.89 0.74 8.88
CA PRO A 205 4.21 1.70 9.92
C PRO A 205 3.60 3.10 9.66
N VAL A 206 3.15 3.37 8.43
CA VAL A 206 2.49 4.63 8.03
C VAL A 206 1.06 4.35 7.53
N GLY A 207 0.46 3.24 7.94
CA GLY A 207 -0.90 2.85 7.55
C GLY A 207 -1.95 3.86 8.04
N PHE A 208 -2.90 4.20 7.17
CA PHE A 208 -4.01 5.12 7.48
C PHE A 208 -5.22 4.42 8.12
N GLY A 209 -5.20 3.12 8.21
CA GLY A 209 -6.19 2.31 8.91
C GLY A 209 -5.62 0.97 9.32
N ALA A 210 -6.24 0.37 10.33
CA ALA A 210 -5.88 -0.95 10.84
C ALA A 210 -7.11 -1.81 11.05
N GLU A 211 -6.90 -3.11 11.14
CA GLU A 211 -7.93 -4.03 11.59
C GLU A 211 -8.24 -3.83 13.07
N HIS A 212 -9.44 -4.24 13.47
CA HIS A 212 -9.83 -4.26 14.88
C HIS A 212 -9.00 -5.28 15.67
N PRO A 213 -8.51 -4.94 16.87
CA PRO A 213 -7.80 -5.88 17.74
C PRO A 213 -8.54 -7.21 17.94
N PRO A 214 -7.88 -8.35 18.01
CA PRO A 214 -6.41 -8.56 18.08
C PRO A 214 -5.70 -8.67 16.71
N GLN A 215 -6.42 -8.49 15.61
CA GLN A 215 -5.83 -8.49 14.28
C GLN A 215 -4.84 -7.32 14.14
N THR A 216 -3.87 -7.47 13.21
CA THR A 216 -2.77 -6.52 13.03
C THR A 216 -2.52 -6.16 11.56
N GLY A 217 -3.48 -6.40 10.68
CA GLY A 217 -3.41 -5.97 9.29
C GLY A 217 -3.61 -4.46 9.16
N SER A 218 -2.98 -3.85 8.19
CA SER A 218 -3.28 -2.49 7.78
C SER A 218 -4.45 -2.49 6.81
N VAL A 219 -5.22 -1.41 6.78
CA VAL A 219 -6.39 -1.27 5.90
C VAL A 219 -6.18 -0.06 5.00
N VAL A 220 -6.34 -0.27 3.69
CA VAL A 220 -6.32 0.83 2.73
C VAL A 220 -7.47 1.79 3.05
N ARG A 221 -7.17 3.09 3.16
CA ARG A 221 -8.15 4.16 3.36
C ARG A 221 -8.04 5.22 2.28
N ASP A 222 -9.17 5.52 1.66
CA ASP A 222 -9.27 6.64 0.73
C ASP A 222 -9.57 7.92 1.51
N LEU A 223 -8.52 8.67 1.83
CA LEU A 223 -8.60 9.91 2.59
C LEU A 223 -9.30 11.04 1.81
N SER A 224 -9.48 10.90 0.50
CA SER A 224 -10.16 11.91 -0.34
C SER A 224 -11.68 11.94 -0.12
N LYS A 225 -12.24 10.91 0.50
CA LYS A 225 -13.68 10.81 0.78
C LYS A 225 -14.17 11.74 1.88
N PHE A 226 -13.28 12.25 2.73
CA PHE A 226 -13.65 13.14 3.82
C PHE A 226 -13.71 14.59 3.35
N GLY A 227 -14.88 15.21 3.47
CA GLY A 227 -15.10 16.63 3.19
C GLY A 227 -14.87 17.48 4.43
N TRP A 228 -13.84 18.32 4.43
CA TRP A 228 -13.57 19.27 5.49
C TRP A 228 -14.55 20.45 5.44
N SER A 229 -15.07 20.88 6.59
CA SER A 229 -15.97 22.03 6.73
C SER A 229 -15.43 23.10 7.68
N ASP A 230 -14.11 23.20 7.78
CA ASP A 230 -13.37 23.99 8.78
C ASP A 230 -12.72 25.26 8.21
N SER A 231 -13.12 25.71 7.02
CA SER A 231 -12.52 26.88 6.34
C SER A 231 -12.53 28.16 7.17
N ASP A 232 -13.61 28.41 7.92
CA ASP A 232 -13.72 29.59 8.80
C ASP A 232 -12.74 29.50 9.96
N TRP A 233 -12.59 28.30 10.53
CA TRP A 233 -11.59 28.07 11.60
C TRP A 233 -10.17 28.20 11.08
N MET A 234 -9.88 27.64 9.91
CA MET A 234 -8.55 27.75 9.27
C MET A 234 -8.18 29.20 8.97
N THR A 235 -9.15 30.03 8.55
CA THR A 235 -8.94 31.46 8.31
C THR A 235 -8.65 32.22 9.61
N ALA A 236 -9.38 31.92 10.69
CA ALA A 236 -9.25 32.59 11.99
C ALA A 236 -8.13 31.99 12.88
N ARG A 237 -7.51 30.89 12.47
CA ARG A 237 -6.58 30.10 13.31
C ARG A 237 -5.40 30.92 13.81
N ALA A 238 -4.76 31.73 12.93
CA ALA A 238 -3.58 32.52 13.30
C ALA A 238 -3.88 33.49 14.45
N ASP A 239 -5.05 34.11 14.42
CA ASP A 239 -5.47 35.08 15.45
C ASP A 239 -5.91 34.37 16.74
N LYS A 240 -6.60 33.24 16.63
CA LYS A 240 -7.09 32.48 17.79
C LYS A 240 -5.99 31.73 18.54
N GLN A 241 -4.91 31.37 17.85
CA GLN A 241 -3.78 30.62 18.40
C GLN A 241 -2.52 31.47 18.54
N ARG A 242 -2.66 32.77 18.81
CA ARG A 242 -1.52 33.65 19.14
C ARG A 242 -0.84 33.16 20.42
N ILE A 243 0.48 33.40 20.52
CA ILE A 243 1.29 32.97 21.66
C ILE A 243 0.84 33.60 22.99
N ASP A 244 0.17 34.74 22.93
CA ASP A 244 -0.39 35.47 24.07
C ASP A 244 -1.88 35.14 24.34
N SER A 245 -2.48 34.23 23.60
CA SER A 245 -3.86 33.77 23.82
C SER A 245 -3.95 32.86 25.06
N PRO A 246 -5.02 32.95 25.85
CA PRO A 246 -5.21 32.05 26.98
C PRO A 246 -5.42 30.62 26.50
N VAL A 247 -4.81 29.63 27.17
CA VAL A 247 -4.90 28.22 26.89
C VAL A 247 -5.48 27.50 28.11
N SER A 248 -6.52 26.70 27.87
CA SER A 248 -7.07 25.75 28.83
C SER A 248 -7.29 24.41 28.14
N ILE A 249 -6.69 23.33 28.65
CA ILE A 249 -6.63 22.02 28.02
C ILE A 249 -7.52 21.03 28.78
N TYR A 250 -8.38 20.32 28.06
CA TYR A 250 -9.12 19.18 28.57
C TYR A 250 -8.44 17.90 28.11
N GLU A 251 -7.74 17.20 29.02
CA GLU A 251 -7.13 15.91 28.75
C GLU A 251 -8.16 14.79 28.85
N VAL A 252 -8.19 13.86 27.90
CA VAL A 252 -9.19 12.81 27.87
C VAL A 252 -8.72 11.51 27.19
N HIS A 253 -9.05 10.38 27.82
CA HIS A 253 -8.97 9.06 27.19
C HIS A 253 -10.33 8.70 26.58
N LEU A 254 -10.40 8.66 25.24
CA LEU A 254 -11.68 8.49 24.50
C LEU A 254 -12.43 7.22 24.87
N GLY A 255 -11.70 6.10 25.01
CA GLY A 255 -12.32 4.79 25.30
C GLY A 255 -12.97 4.69 26.68
N SER A 256 -12.66 5.58 27.63
CA SER A 256 -13.21 5.56 28.99
C SER A 256 -14.01 6.79 29.38
N TRP A 257 -14.06 7.84 28.54
CA TRP A 257 -14.75 9.10 28.87
C TRP A 257 -16.24 8.92 29.13
N LYS A 258 -16.90 8.15 28.26
CA LYS A 258 -18.35 7.84 28.38
C LYS A 258 -18.62 6.46 27.81
N ARG A 259 -19.63 5.79 28.38
CA ARG A 259 -20.08 4.45 27.96
C ARG A 259 -21.56 4.47 27.58
N VAL A 260 -21.98 3.46 26.81
CA VAL A 260 -23.35 3.19 26.42
C VAL A 260 -23.81 1.94 27.16
N PRO A 261 -24.39 2.07 28.39
CA PRO A 261 -24.79 0.92 29.21
C PRO A 261 -25.81 0.01 28.52
N GLU A 262 -26.72 0.61 27.75
CA GLU A 262 -27.84 -0.09 27.07
C GLU A 262 -27.32 -0.98 25.92
N GLU A 263 -26.10 -0.76 25.46
CA GLU A 263 -25.45 -1.51 24.39
C GLU A 263 -24.22 -2.29 24.89
N GLY A 264 -24.39 -3.00 26.01
CA GLY A 264 -23.30 -3.82 26.57
C GLY A 264 -22.14 -3.02 27.16
N ASN A 265 -22.40 -1.79 27.60
CA ASN A 265 -21.41 -0.89 28.20
C ASN A 265 -20.21 -0.60 27.26
N ARG A 266 -20.46 -0.54 25.96
CA ARG A 266 -19.42 -0.19 24.97
C ARG A 266 -18.94 1.25 25.12
N SER A 267 -17.74 1.54 24.61
CA SER A 267 -17.25 2.90 24.41
C SER A 267 -18.06 3.60 23.30
N LEU A 268 -18.07 4.93 23.30
CA LEU A 268 -18.61 5.70 22.19
C LEU A 268 -17.71 5.51 20.95
N SER A 269 -18.33 5.52 19.78
CA SER A 269 -17.62 5.64 18.51
C SER A 269 -17.01 7.05 18.35
N TYR A 270 -16.03 7.21 17.48
CA TYR A 270 -15.47 8.53 17.18
C TYR A 270 -16.48 9.52 16.63
N HIS A 271 -17.50 9.07 15.90
CA HIS A 271 -18.60 9.93 15.44
C HIS A 271 -19.46 10.46 16.60
N GLU A 272 -19.80 9.59 17.56
CA GLU A 272 -20.54 9.99 18.77
C GLU A 272 -19.70 10.94 19.62
N LEU A 273 -18.41 10.64 19.80
CA LEU A 273 -17.48 11.50 20.55
C LEU A 273 -17.31 12.87 19.89
N ALA A 274 -17.22 12.94 18.57
CA ALA A 274 -17.06 14.21 17.84
C ALA A 274 -18.20 15.19 18.16
N SER A 275 -19.43 14.69 18.35
CA SER A 275 -20.57 15.51 18.75
C SER A 275 -20.59 15.81 20.25
N ASP A 276 -20.58 14.74 21.07
CA ASP A 276 -20.80 14.84 22.52
C ASP A 276 -19.64 15.50 23.25
N LEU A 277 -18.41 15.01 23.03
CA LEU A 277 -17.22 15.49 23.73
C LEU A 277 -16.90 16.95 23.37
N VAL A 278 -16.94 17.30 22.08
CA VAL A 278 -16.64 18.67 21.63
C VAL A 278 -17.65 19.66 22.22
N THR A 279 -18.94 19.33 22.23
CA THR A 279 -19.97 20.16 22.83
C THR A 279 -19.76 20.33 24.35
N TYR A 280 -19.46 19.23 25.04
CA TYR A 280 -19.20 19.26 26.49
C TYR A 280 -18.01 20.13 26.85
N VAL A 281 -16.88 19.91 26.21
CA VAL A 281 -15.61 20.64 26.48
C VAL A 281 -15.75 22.12 26.16
N LYS A 282 -16.40 22.46 25.05
CA LYS A 282 -16.68 23.84 24.66
C LYS A 282 -17.60 24.57 25.66
N ASN A 283 -18.63 23.91 26.16
CA ASN A 283 -19.54 24.48 27.16
C ASN A 283 -18.87 24.73 28.51
N LEU A 284 -17.84 23.95 28.83
CA LEU A 284 -17.00 24.18 30.01
C LEU A 284 -15.96 25.30 29.86
N GLY A 285 -15.79 25.83 28.64
CA GLY A 285 -14.87 26.94 28.36
C GLY A 285 -13.43 26.52 28.08
N PHE A 286 -13.14 25.25 27.85
CA PHE A 286 -11.82 24.81 27.44
C PHE A 286 -11.53 25.22 25.98
N THR A 287 -10.27 25.53 25.71
CA THR A 287 -9.79 25.98 24.39
C THR A 287 -9.22 24.85 23.56
N HIS A 288 -8.71 23.80 24.22
CA HIS A 288 -8.05 22.66 23.59
C HIS A 288 -8.54 21.34 24.20
N ILE A 289 -8.46 20.27 23.41
CA ILE A 289 -8.61 18.88 23.85
C ILE A 289 -7.27 18.19 23.63
N GLU A 290 -6.76 17.54 24.69
CA GLU A 290 -5.62 16.66 24.62
C GLU A 290 -6.12 15.21 24.65
N LEU A 291 -5.91 14.50 23.53
CA LEU A 291 -6.32 13.11 23.43
C LEU A 291 -5.19 12.20 23.90
N LEU A 292 -5.45 11.37 24.91
CA LEU A 292 -4.60 10.23 25.21
C LEU A 292 -4.59 9.29 23.98
N PRO A 293 -3.63 8.34 23.88
CA PRO A 293 -3.30 7.69 22.59
C PRO A 293 -4.50 7.28 21.77
N VAL A 294 -4.55 7.75 20.51
CA VAL A 294 -5.61 7.45 19.53
C VAL A 294 -5.09 6.65 18.34
N SER A 295 -3.77 6.37 18.30
CA SER A 295 -3.17 5.47 17.30
C SER A 295 -3.69 4.06 17.47
N GLU A 296 -3.84 3.32 16.36
CA GLU A 296 -4.29 1.94 16.38
C GLU A 296 -3.33 1.03 17.14
N TYR A 297 -3.89 0.11 17.93
CA TYR A 297 -3.13 -0.80 18.79
C TYR A 297 -3.80 -2.18 18.85
N PRO A 298 -3.01 -3.28 18.95
CA PRO A 298 -3.56 -4.64 18.90
C PRO A 298 -4.03 -5.17 20.27
N PHE A 299 -3.74 -4.47 21.37
CA PHE A 299 -4.00 -4.94 22.73
C PHE A 299 -4.69 -3.86 23.57
N ASP A 300 -5.97 -4.05 23.87
CA ASP A 300 -6.81 -3.10 24.63
C ASP A 300 -6.24 -2.73 26.00
N GLY A 301 -5.59 -3.68 26.69
CA GLY A 301 -4.96 -3.44 28.00
C GLY A 301 -3.82 -2.42 27.97
N SER A 302 -3.32 -2.06 26.80
CA SER A 302 -2.28 -1.01 26.64
C SER A 302 -2.86 0.41 26.66
N TRP A 303 -4.19 0.58 26.53
CA TRP A 303 -4.85 1.88 26.41
C TRP A 303 -4.32 2.74 25.25
N GLY A 304 -3.80 2.12 24.20
CA GLY A 304 -3.19 2.80 23.05
C GLY A 304 -1.71 3.13 23.21
N TYR A 305 -1.06 2.79 24.33
CA TYR A 305 0.38 3.05 24.53
C TYR A 305 1.31 2.02 23.84
N GLN A 306 0.76 1.02 23.14
CA GLN A 306 1.52 0.05 22.35
C GLN A 306 1.07 0.05 20.88
N PRO A 307 1.20 1.18 20.16
CA PRO A 307 0.78 1.27 18.76
C PRO A 307 1.68 0.42 17.87
N ILE A 308 1.14 -0.03 16.73
CA ILE A 308 1.85 -0.81 15.71
C ILE A 308 2.27 0.05 14.50
N GLY A 309 1.86 1.30 14.46
CA GLY A 309 2.18 2.27 13.41
C GLY A 309 2.48 3.67 13.98
N LEU A 310 2.93 4.55 13.10
CA LEU A 310 3.31 5.93 13.46
C LEU A 310 2.21 6.93 13.00
#